data_f5292a73cdb6190af6a456d5029599aa
#
_entry.id   f5292a73cdb6190af6a456d5029599aa
#
_cell.length_a   1.000
_cell.length_b   1.000
_cell.length_c   1.000
_cell.angle_alpha   90.00
_cell.angle_beta   90.00
_cell.angle_gamma   90.00
#
_symmetry.space_group_name_H-M   'P 1'
#
loop_
_entity.id
_entity.type
_entity.pdbx_description
1 polymer ?
#
loop_
_entity_poly.entity_id
_entity_poly.type
_entity_poly.pdbx_seq_one_letter_code
_entity_poly.pdbx_strand_id
1 'polypeptide(L)'
;MRWSGPRMVLYHTLAAVKHLLGENIYMKIEFAMNKNIIFFALLTMLSACTDNDNGKRQANVGNNQNVMILNIGNFKWTRQPESCVIKGDTIEVVTKPGTDLWQRTYYLFRNDNAPVFQMETEEKFFSFVVKTDFTESHHRFDQCGIVMYLDSENWLKGSVEYENEEFLHLGSVVTNNGYSDWATTAIPANVKTMWYRLSRREDDYCIECSQDGEHFTQMRVCHMHQGGGKIQFGIYACSPEQSSFKAVFTDIKLTECAWKAHDGQQPD
;
A
#
# COMPACT_ATOMS: atom_id res chain seq x y z
N MET A 1 -16.87 -23.90 -31.66
CA MET A 1 -15.58 -24.66 -31.59
C MET A 1 -15.11 -24.64 -30.15
N ARG A 2 -15.10 -25.82 -29.48
CA ARG A 2 -14.60 -25.95 -28.10
C ARG A 2 -13.09 -26.15 -28.15
N TRP A 3 -12.35 -25.26 -27.49
CA TRP A 3 -10.91 -25.43 -27.28
C TRP A 3 -10.67 -26.33 -26.05
N SER A 4 -10.25 -27.56 -26.30
CA SER A 4 -9.74 -28.47 -25.27
C SER A 4 -8.21 -28.38 -25.25
N GLY A 5 -7.66 -27.50 -24.42
CA GLY A 5 -6.22 -27.36 -24.27
C GLY A 5 -5.63 -28.35 -23.23
N PRO A 6 -4.33 -28.66 -23.30
CA PRO A 6 -3.66 -29.69 -22.46
C PRO A 6 -3.72 -29.42 -20.95
N ARG A 7 -4.04 -28.24 -20.50
CA ARG A 7 -4.22 -27.89 -19.07
C ARG A 7 -5.43 -28.57 -18.43
N MET A 8 -6.50 -28.81 -19.17
CA MET A 8 -7.73 -29.42 -18.62
C MET A 8 -7.55 -30.91 -18.33
N VAL A 9 -6.74 -31.60 -19.12
CA VAL A 9 -6.39 -33.04 -18.93
C VAL A 9 -5.54 -33.19 -17.65
N LEU A 10 -4.62 -32.28 -17.39
CA LEU A 10 -3.74 -32.33 -16.21
C LEU A 10 -4.53 -32.16 -14.90
N TYR A 11 -5.52 -31.26 -14.84
CA TYR A 11 -6.37 -31.06 -13.66
C TYR A 11 -7.25 -32.27 -13.33
N HIS A 12 -7.81 -32.92 -14.33
CA HIS A 12 -8.60 -34.13 -14.10
C HIS A 12 -7.76 -35.31 -13.65
N THR A 13 -6.53 -35.45 -14.15
CA THR A 13 -5.59 -36.49 -13.73
C THR A 13 -5.11 -36.30 -12.30
N LEU A 14 -4.78 -35.07 -11.91
CA LEU A 14 -4.37 -34.72 -10.54
C LEU A 14 -5.49 -34.90 -9.50
N ALA A 15 -6.74 -34.57 -9.84
CA ALA A 15 -7.88 -34.82 -8.97
C ALA A 15 -8.17 -36.31 -8.77
N ALA A 16 -7.98 -37.15 -9.82
CA ALA A 16 -8.13 -38.58 -9.72
C ALA A 16 -7.03 -39.26 -8.87
N VAL A 17 -5.80 -38.76 -8.95
CA VAL A 17 -4.66 -39.22 -8.14
C VAL A 17 -4.84 -38.85 -6.67
N LYS A 18 -5.37 -37.68 -6.37
CA LYS A 18 -5.68 -37.24 -5.00
C LYS A 18 -6.72 -38.15 -4.34
N HIS A 19 -7.73 -38.55 -5.09
CA HIS A 19 -8.78 -39.46 -4.61
C HIS A 19 -8.32 -40.91 -4.37
N LEU A 20 -7.34 -41.35 -5.14
CA LEU A 20 -6.80 -42.74 -5.05
C LEU A 20 -5.75 -42.90 -3.94
N LEU A 21 -4.96 -41.89 -3.63
CA LEU A 21 -3.81 -42.00 -2.72
C LEU A 21 -4.07 -41.45 -1.30
N GLY A 22 -5.16 -40.78 -1.09
CA GLY A 22 -5.47 -40.08 0.19
C GLY A 22 -4.65 -38.80 0.40
N GLU A 23 -5.21 -37.84 1.09
CA GLU A 23 -4.64 -36.46 1.23
C GLU A 23 -3.21 -36.47 1.81
N ASN A 24 -2.91 -37.33 2.75
CA ASN A 24 -1.60 -37.37 3.42
C ASN A 24 -0.45 -37.88 2.51
N ILE A 25 -0.74 -38.72 1.55
CA ILE A 25 0.26 -39.23 0.61
C ILE A 25 0.47 -38.22 -0.52
N TYR A 26 -0.61 -37.59 -0.99
CA TYR A 26 -0.56 -36.55 -2.00
C TYR A 26 0.28 -35.36 -1.55
N MET A 27 0.06 -34.85 -0.33
CA MET A 27 0.85 -33.77 0.28
C MET A 27 2.34 -34.09 0.39
N LYS A 28 2.70 -35.37 0.69
CA LYS A 28 4.10 -35.81 0.74
C LYS A 28 4.75 -35.85 -0.64
N ILE A 29 4.02 -36.21 -1.67
CA ILE A 29 4.51 -36.22 -3.06
C ILE A 29 4.71 -34.81 -3.58
N GLU A 30 3.78 -33.90 -3.32
CA GLU A 30 3.87 -32.49 -3.71
C GLU A 30 5.06 -31.79 -3.02
N PHE A 31 5.28 -32.05 -1.73
CA PHE A 31 6.43 -31.57 -0.98
C PHE A 31 7.78 -32.12 -1.47
N ALA A 32 7.82 -33.39 -1.92
CA ALA A 32 9.01 -34.01 -2.50
C ALA A 32 9.32 -33.48 -3.92
N MET A 33 8.29 -33.24 -4.72
CA MET A 33 8.43 -32.63 -6.05
C MET A 33 8.95 -31.18 -5.98
N ASN A 34 8.46 -30.37 -5.05
CA ASN A 34 8.98 -29.02 -4.83
C ASN A 34 10.45 -29.00 -4.41
N LYS A 35 10.89 -29.95 -3.56
CA LYS A 35 12.31 -30.06 -3.20
C LYS A 35 13.21 -30.41 -4.38
N ASN A 36 12.76 -31.27 -5.28
CA ASN A 36 13.54 -31.66 -6.45
C ASN A 36 13.66 -30.56 -7.50
N ILE A 37 12.62 -29.69 -7.63
CA ILE A 37 12.66 -28.52 -8.51
C ILE A 37 13.68 -27.49 -7.97
N ILE A 38 13.74 -27.28 -6.65
CA ILE A 38 14.73 -26.40 -6.02
C ILE A 38 16.15 -26.95 -6.18
N PHE A 39 16.34 -28.28 -6.10
CA PHE A 39 17.66 -28.91 -6.28
C PHE A 39 18.18 -28.79 -7.72
N PHE A 40 17.29 -28.92 -8.73
CA PHE A 40 17.67 -28.75 -10.13
C PHE A 40 18.01 -27.27 -10.46
N ALA A 41 17.31 -26.29 -9.88
CA ALA A 41 17.62 -24.89 -10.04
C ALA A 41 18.97 -24.48 -9.40
N LEU A 42 19.36 -25.12 -8.28
CA LEU A 42 20.66 -24.88 -7.64
C LEU A 42 21.82 -25.54 -8.43
N LEU A 43 21.60 -26.66 -9.11
CA LEU A 43 22.66 -27.34 -9.86
C LEU A 43 23.00 -26.65 -11.19
N THR A 44 22.07 -25.90 -11.78
CA THR A 44 22.32 -25.12 -12.99
C THR A 44 23.03 -23.79 -12.73
N MET A 45 23.06 -23.29 -11.47
CA MET A 45 23.79 -22.07 -11.11
C MET A 45 25.26 -22.29 -10.74
N LEU A 46 25.70 -23.53 -10.55
CA LEU A 46 27.08 -23.86 -10.18
C LEU A 46 28.04 -24.17 -11.35
N SER A 47 27.55 -24.10 -12.60
CA SER A 47 28.33 -24.46 -13.79
C SER A 47 28.80 -23.25 -14.65
N ALA A 48 28.73 -22.05 -14.13
CA ALA A 48 29.10 -20.84 -14.87
C ALA A 48 30.05 -19.91 -14.08
N CYS A 49 31.12 -20.47 -13.51
CA CYS A 49 32.22 -19.66 -12.97
C CYS A 49 33.56 -20.35 -13.20
N THR A 50 34.15 -20.13 -14.39
CA THR A 50 35.62 -20.05 -14.54
C THR A 50 35.96 -19.09 -15.67
N ASP A 51 36.89 -18.17 -15.31
CA ASP A 51 37.73 -17.31 -16.13
C ASP A 51 37.14 -16.04 -16.74
N ASN A 52 37.46 -14.84 -16.26
CA ASN A 52 38.68 -14.11 -16.51
C ASN A 52 38.73 -12.76 -15.79
N ASP A 53 39.87 -12.50 -15.18
CA ASP A 53 40.31 -11.30 -14.54
C ASP A 53 40.37 -10.09 -15.50
N ASN A 54 39.63 -9.02 -15.22
CA ASN A 54 40.02 -7.66 -15.58
C ASN A 54 39.19 -6.63 -14.80
N GLY A 55 39.89 -5.91 -13.96
CA GLY A 55 39.36 -4.90 -13.08
C GLY A 55 38.46 -3.87 -13.75
N LYS A 56 37.19 -3.88 -13.37
CA LYS A 56 36.30 -2.71 -13.46
C LYS A 56 35.56 -2.58 -12.12
N ARG A 57 35.80 -1.44 -11.50
CA ARG A 57 35.12 -0.99 -10.29
C ARG A 57 33.61 -1.25 -10.43
N GLN A 58 33.05 -2.04 -9.53
CA GLN A 58 31.62 -2.04 -9.30
C GLN A 58 31.23 -0.62 -8.85
N ALA A 59 30.56 0.10 -9.72
CA ALA A 59 29.82 1.27 -9.32
C ALA A 59 28.68 0.77 -8.41
N ASN A 60 28.71 1.15 -7.14
CA ASN A 60 27.54 1.14 -6.30
C ASN A 60 26.48 1.97 -7.01
N VAL A 61 25.50 1.30 -7.60
CA VAL A 61 24.27 1.95 -8.04
C VAL A 61 23.50 2.26 -6.74
N GLY A 62 23.92 3.33 -6.08
CA GLY A 62 23.11 3.96 -5.06
C GLY A 62 21.79 4.34 -5.72
N ASN A 63 20.70 3.91 -5.14
CA ASN A 63 19.34 4.30 -5.49
C ASN A 63 19.19 5.80 -5.16
N ASN A 64 19.80 6.68 -5.95
CA ASN A 64 19.60 8.12 -5.89
C ASN A 64 18.23 8.41 -6.53
N GLN A 65 17.15 8.11 -5.81
CA GLN A 65 15.89 8.79 -6.08
C GLN A 65 16.14 10.27 -5.73
N ASN A 66 16.00 11.17 -6.70
CA ASN A 66 16.06 12.60 -6.46
C ASN A 66 14.95 12.95 -5.46
N VAL A 67 15.33 13.16 -4.20
CA VAL A 67 14.40 13.58 -3.15
C VAL A 67 14.08 15.05 -3.40
N MET A 68 12.82 15.34 -3.68
CA MET A 68 12.33 16.71 -3.80
C MET A 68 12.30 17.35 -2.41
N ILE A 69 12.55 18.66 -2.32
CA ILE A 69 12.53 19.36 -1.02
C ILE A 69 11.09 19.42 -0.52
N LEU A 70 10.77 18.62 0.48
CA LEU A 70 9.50 18.67 1.19
C LEU A 70 9.61 19.61 2.39
N ASN A 71 8.79 20.66 2.42
CA ASN A 71 8.68 21.55 3.56
C ASN A 71 7.37 21.30 4.29
N ILE A 72 7.43 20.73 5.50
CA ILE A 72 6.24 20.50 6.35
C ILE A 72 5.46 21.79 6.63
N GLY A 73 6.09 22.95 6.62
CA GLY A 73 5.44 24.26 6.75
C GLY A 73 4.44 24.58 5.63
N ASN A 74 4.50 23.89 4.50
CA ASN A 74 3.52 24.05 3.41
C ASN A 74 2.24 23.22 3.64
N PHE A 75 2.24 22.32 4.62
CA PHE A 75 1.08 21.52 4.95
C PHE A 75 0.09 22.33 5.78
N LYS A 76 -1.19 22.07 5.57
CA LYS A 76 -2.29 22.70 6.30
C LYS A 76 -3.31 21.66 6.72
N TRP A 77 -3.93 21.86 7.87
CA TRP A 77 -5.06 21.07 8.32
C TRP A 77 -6.34 21.51 7.60
N THR A 78 -7.08 20.56 7.04
CA THR A 78 -8.47 20.80 6.62
C THR A 78 -9.38 20.90 7.84
N ARG A 79 -9.12 20.05 8.83
CA ARG A 79 -9.80 19.99 10.13
C ARG A 79 -8.77 19.66 11.20
N GLN A 80 -8.85 20.32 12.34
CA GLN A 80 -7.89 20.10 13.43
C GLN A 80 -8.12 18.77 14.14
N PRO A 81 -7.08 17.99 14.43
CA PRO A 81 -7.14 16.83 15.33
C PRO A 81 -7.41 17.28 16.78
N GLU A 82 -7.50 16.32 17.72
CA GLU A 82 -7.54 16.66 19.16
C GLU A 82 -6.28 17.41 19.57
N SER A 83 -5.12 16.88 19.17
CA SER A 83 -3.85 17.58 19.29
C SER A 83 -2.87 17.15 18.19
N CYS A 84 -1.91 18.02 17.90
CA CYS A 84 -0.82 17.75 16.97
C CYS A 84 0.47 18.34 17.51
N VAL A 85 1.55 17.54 17.47
CA VAL A 85 2.90 17.97 17.83
C VAL A 85 3.83 17.66 16.67
N ILE A 86 4.56 18.66 16.17
CA ILE A 86 5.56 18.50 15.11
C ILE A 86 6.94 18.76 15.70
N LYS A 87 7.82 17.76 15.60
CA LYS A 87 9.21 17.83 16.08
C LYS A 87 10.15 17.33 14.98
N GLY A 88 10.81 18.23 14.30
CA GLY A 88 11.64 17.89 13.14
C GLY A 88 10.81 17.26 12.02
N ASP A 89 11.11 16.02 11.67
CA ASP A 89 10.43 15.20 10.66
C ASP A 89 9.32 14.29 11.24
N THR A 90 9.10 14.36 12.56
CA THR A 90 8.09 13.55 13.26
C THR A 90 6.83 14.37 13.51
N ILE A 91 5.68 13.80 13.14
CA ILE A 91 4.36 14.39 13.38
C ILE A 91 3.56 13.41 14.25
N GLU A 92 3.21 13.85 15.46
CA GLU A 92 2.33 13.12 16.38
C GLU A 92 0.93 13.72 16.30
N VAL A 93 -0.08 12.90 16.08
CA VAL A 93 -1.48 13.30 15.92
C VAL A 93 -2.35 12.49 16.88
N VAL A 94 -3.11 13.15 17.74
CA VAL A 94 -4.14 12.50 18.55
C VAL A 94 -5.50 12.68 17.86
N THR A 95 -6.17 11.56 17.61
CA THR A 95 -7.45 11.52 16.90
C THR A 95 -8.60 11.98 17.80
N LYS A 96 -9.73 12.37 17.16
CA LYS A 96 -10.99 12.67 17.86
C LYS A 96 -11.98 11.52 17.67
N PRO A 97 -12.78 11.18 18.69
CA PRO A 97 -13.90 10.27 18.55
C PRO A 97 -14.90 10.70 17.47
N GLY A 98 -15.47 9.75 16.75
CA GLY A 98 -16.51 9.98 15.76
C GLY A 98 -16.02 10.63 14.46
N THR A 99 -14.71 10.54 14.17
CA THR A 99 -14.11 11.09 12.94
C THR A 99 -13.88 10.02 11.90
N ASP A 100 -14.23 10.29 10.63
CA ASP A 100 -14.05 9.35 9.52
C ASP A 100 -14.04 10.07 8.17
N LEU A 101 -13.67 9.33 7.11
CA LEU A 101 -13.89 9.63 5.71
C LEU A 101 -14.61 8.46 5.05
N TRP A 102 -15.91 8.63 4.77
CA TRP A 102 -16.75 7.66 4.07
C TRP A 102 -17.89 8.36 3.35
N GLN A 103 -18.21 7.90 2.13
CA GLN A 103 -19.30 8.45 1.33
C GLN A 103 -20.22 7.35 0.79
N ARG A 104 -21.43 7.34 1.24
CA ARG A 104 -22.67 6.68 0.75
C ARG A 104 -22.61 5.15 0.61
N THR A 105 -21.65 4.60 -0.09
CA THR A 105 -21.65 3.20 -0.56
C THR A 105 -22.17 2.24 0.50
N TYR A 106 -23.15 1.42 0.13
CA TYR A 106 -23.85 0.39 0.91
C TYR A 106 -24.73 0.93 2.03
N TYR A 107 -24.19 1.78 2.92
CA TYR A 107 -24.89 2.20 4.16
C TYR A 107 -25.66 3.51 4.00
N LEU A 108 -25.55 4.21 2.89
CA LEU A 108 -25.96 5.62 2.73
C LEU A 108 -25.32 6.54 3.81
N PHE A 109 -24.44 6.01 4.61
CA PHE A 109 -23.70 6.71 5.63
C PHE A 109 -22.74 7.72 4.99
N ARG A 110 -22.58 8.85 5.65
CA ARG A 110 -21.62 9.89 5.25
C ARG A 110 -20.90 10.39 6.48
N ASN A 111 -19.59 10.42 6.41
CA ASN A 111 -18.78 11.14 7.36
C ASN A 111 -17.58 11.74 6.62
N ASP A 112 -17.37 13.02 6.80
CA ASP A 112 -16.30 13.78 6.14
C ASP A 112 -15.71 14.76 7.16
N ASN A 113 -15.28 14.23 8.31
CA ASN A 113 -14.78 15.05 9.39
C ASN A 113 -13.40 14.65 9.92
N ALA A 114 -12.76 13.63 9.33
CA ALA A 114 -11.41 13.24 9.74
C ALA A 114 -10.41 14.39 9.54
N PRO A 115 -9.48 14.58 10.48
CA PRO A 115 -8.36 15.50 10.30
C PRO A 115 -7.46 15.06 9.14
N VAL A 116 -7.20 15.95 8.20
CA VAL A 116 -6.30 15.75 7.07
C VAL A 116 -5.25 16.84 7.08
N PHE A 117 -3.98 16.47 7.12
CA PHE A 117 -2.83 17.38 7.05
C PHE A 117 -2.16 17.21 5.70
N GLN A 118 -2.29 18.20 4.83
CA GLN A 118 -1.94 18.06 3.41
C GLN A 118 -1.35 19.32 2.81
N MET A 119 -0.58 19.13 1.75
CA MET A 119 -0.05 20.19 0.91
C MET A 119 -0.65 20.14 -0.49
N GLU A 120 -0.60 21.27 -1.17
CA GLU A 120 -1.10 21.45 -2.53
C GLU A 120 0.03 21.30 -3.56
N THR A 121 -0.27 20.70 -4.73
CA THR A 121 0.67 20.61 -5.84
C THR A 121 -0.02 20.60 -7.19
N GLU A 122 0.68 21.07 -8.22
CA GLU A 122 0.33 20.92 -9.64
C GLU A 122 1.20 19.87 -10.36
N GLU A 123 2.21 19.31 -9.63
CA GLU A 123 3.06 18.25 -10.17
C GLU A 123 2.24 17.04 -10.60
N LYS A 124 2.47 16.59 -11.83
CA LYS A 124 1.75 15.48 -12.46
C LYS A 124 2.38 14.11 -12.18
N PHE A 125 3.66 14.09 -11.88
CA PHE A 125 4.46 12.87 -11.72
C PHE A 125 5.30 12.97 -10.47
N PHE A 126 4.84 12.33 -9.39
CA PHE A 126 5.58 12.27 -8.13
C PHE A 126 5.23 11.03 -7.32
N SER A 127 6.02 10.75 -6.30
CA SER A 127 5.68 9.79 -5.24
C SER A 127 5.84 10.44 -3.87
N PHE A 128 4.80 10.33 -3.04
CA PHE A 128 4.80 10.75 -1.64
C PHE A 128 4.91 9.51 -0.76
N VAL A 129 5.91 9.48 0.12
CA VAL A 129 6.17 8.36 1.04
C VAL A 129 6.02 8.85 2.47
N VAL A 130 5.44 8.00 3.32
CA VAL A 130 5.35 8.23 4.77
C VAL A 130 5.34 6.90 5.51
N LYS A 131 6.02 6.84 6.65
CA LYS A 131 5.88 5.79 7.64
C LYS A 131 4.84 6.18 8.68
N THR A 132 3.92 5.28 8.98
CA THR A 132 2.96 5.42 10.08
C THR A 132 3.31 4.46 11.20
N ASP A 133 3.14 4.91 12.44
CA ASP A 133 3.11 4.08 13.64
C ASP A 133 1.72 4.22 14.27
N PHE A 134 1.04 3.09 14.37
CA PHE A 134 -0.32 2.94 14.90
C PHE A 134 -0.34 1.99 16.12
N THR A 135 0.77 1.90 16.83
CA THR A 135 0.90 1.04 18.03
C THR A 135 -0.19 1.28 19.06
N GLU A 136 -0.64 2.52 19.20
CA GLU A 136 -1.67 2.92 20.16
C GLU A 136 -3.11 2.72 19.66
N SER A 137 -3.33 2.29 18.42
CA SER A 137 -4.68 1.95 17.94
C SER A 137 -5.20 0.73 18.69
N HIS A 138 -6.43 0.80 19.19
CA HIS A 138 -6.98 -0.21 20.11
C HIS A 138 -8.49 -0.40 20.00
N HIS A 139 -9.14 0.40 19.19
CA HIS A 139 -10.58 0.32 18.97
C HIS A 139 -10.88 0.14 17.49
N ARG A 140 -11.97 -0.54 17.20
CA ARG A 140 -12.39 -0.84 15.83
C ARG A 140 -12.40 0.41 14.97
N PHE A 141 -11.81 0.30 13.78
CA PHE A 141 -11.62 1.37 12.79
C PHE A 141 -10.64 2.50 13.16
N ASP A 142 -9.98 2.48 14.34
CA ASP A 142 -8.85 3.39 14.57
C ASP A 142 -7.86 3.25 13.42
N GLN A 143 -7.53 4.34 12.73
CA GLN A 143 -6.74 4.29 11.50
C GLN A 143 -5.91 5.54 11.27
N CYS A 144 -4.77 5.34 10.61
CA CYS A 144 -3.93 6.42 10.10
C CYS A 144 -3.19 6.00 8.84
N GLY A 145 -2.91 6.93 7.95
CA GLY A 145 -2.27 6.63 6.69
C GLY A 145 -2.06 7.83 5.79
N ILE A 146 -1.98 7.53 4.50
CA ILE A 146 -1.87 8.54 3.44
C ILE A 146 -3.24 8.91 2.89
N VAL A 147 -3.31 10.09 2.31
CA VAL A 147 -4.55 10.62 1.71
C VAL A 147 -4.22 11.56 0.56
N MET A 148 -5.03 11.54 -0.47
CA MET A 148 -5.26 12.65 -1.38
C MET A 148 -6.70 13.09 -1.22
N TYR A 149 -6.95 14.34 -0.83
CA TYR A 149 -8.27 14.83 -0.50
C TYR A 149 -8.51 16.15 -1.23
N LEU A 150 -9.42 16.15 -2.17
CA LEU A 150 -9.84 17.35 -2.90
C LEU A 150 -11.03 18.02 -2.21
N ASP A 151 -12.08 17.25 -1.98
CA ASP A 151 -13.31 17.66 -1.32
C ASP A 151 -14.02 16.42 -0.73
N SER A 152 -15.21 16.62 -0.13
CA SER A 152 -15.98 15.55 0.51
C SER A 152 -16.40 14.41 -0.44
N GLU A 153 -16.43 14.65 -1.74
CA GLU A 153 -16.92 13.70 -2.73
C GLU A 153 -15.79 13.10 -3.61
N ASN A 154 -14.55 13.62 -3.48
CA ASN A 154 -13.40 13.22 -4.31
C ASN A 154 -12.13 13.12 -3.47
N TRP A 155 -11.77 11.92 -3.08
CA TRP A 155 -10.57 11.63 -2.28
C TRP A 155 -10.18 10.16 -2.37
N LEU A 156 -8.94 9.85 -2.02
CA LEU A 156 -8.46 8.49 -1.82
C LEU A 156 -7.63 8.41 -0.54
N LYS A 157 -7.64 7.27 0.12
CA LYS A 157 -6.82 6.99 1.31
C LYS A 157 -6.27 5.58 1.30
N GLY A 158 -5.12 5.39 1.96
CA GLY A 158 -4.54 4.08 2.26
C GLY A 158 -4.09 4.04 3.72
N SER A 159 -4.47 2.98 4.45
CA SER A 159 -4.22 2.87 5.89
C SER A 159 -4.21 1.42 6.38
N VAL A 160 -3.74 1.25 7.59
CA VAL A 160 -4.14 0.13 8.44
C VAL A 160 -5.27 0.60 9.35
N GLU A 161 -6.30 -0.21 9.48
CA GLU A 161 -7.45 -0.01 10.37
C GLU A 161 -7.45 -1.11 11.42
N TYR A 162 -7.55 -0.74 12.70
CA TYR A 162 -7.68 -1.71 13.78
C TYR A 162 -9.03 -2.44 13.69
N GLU A 163 -9.03 -3.75 13.70
CA GLU A 163 -10.25 -4.56 13.79
C GLU A 163 -10.40 -5.23 15.16
N ASN A 164 -9.37 -5.99 15.57
CA ASN A 164 -9.34 -6.67 16.86
C ASN A 164 -7.91 -7.10 17.23
N GLU A 165 -7.75 -7.87 18.32
CA GLU A 165 -6.45 -8.35 18.77
C GLU A 165 -5.83 -9.45 17.90
N GLU A 166 -6.58 -10.03 16.96
CA GLU A 166 -6.11 -11.10 16.08
C GLU A 166 -5.58 -10.55 14.75
N PHE A 167 -6.28 -9.57 14.17
CA PHE A 167 -5.91 -9.00 12.88
C PHE A 167 -6.31 -7.52 12.72
N LEU A 168 -5.67 -6.89 11.76
CA LEU A 168 -5.93 -5.53 11.29
C LEU A 168 -6.34 -5.58 9.83
N HIS A 169 -7.02 -4.55 9.34
CA HIS A 169 -7.30 -4.37 7.92
C HIS A 169 -6.28 -3.42 7.28
N LEU A 170 -5.40 -3.94 6.43
CA LEU A 170 -4.62 -3.11 5.50
C LEU A 170 -5.52 -2.81 4.32
N GLY A 171 -5.86 -1.54 4.11
CA GLY A 171 -6.88 -1.18 3.15
C GLY A 171 -6.65 0.12 2.40
N SER A 172 -7.48 0.32 1.41
CA SER A 172 -7.58 1.57 0.67
C SER A 172 -9.03 1.88 0.31
N VAL A 173 -9.35 3.15 0.31
CA VAL A 173 -10.65 3.66 -0.15
C VAL A 173 -10.43 4.67 -1.25
N VAL A 174 -11.21 4.57 -2.31
CA VAL A 174 -11.29 5.57 -3.38
C VAL A 174 -12.70 6.09 -3.42
N THR A 175 -12.86 7.40 -3.33
CA THR A 175 -14.15 8.08 -3.44
C THR A 175 -14.14 8.96 -4.67
N ASN A 176 -14.97 8.63 -5.64
CA ASN A 176 -15.22 9.42 -6.83
C ASN A 176 -16.70 9.82 -6.86
N ASN A 177 -16.97 11.11 -7.07
CA ASN A 177 -18.33 11.65 -7.18
C ASN A 177 -19.25 11.19 -6.01
N GLY A 178 -18.67 11.12 -4.81
CA GLY A 178 -19.39 10.83 -3.58
C GLY A 178 -19.77 9.37 -3.33
N TYR A 179 -19.08 8.42 -3.96
CA TYR A 179 -19.24 7.00 -3.65
C TYR A 179 -17.88 6.37 -3.32
N SER A 180 -17.77 5.78 -2.15
CA SER A 180 -16.56 5.13 -1.65
C SER A 180 -16.47 3.69 -2.13
N ASP A 181 -15.29 3.30 -2.62
CA ASP A 181 -14.90 1.94 -3.00
C ASP A 181 -13.78 1.49 -2.07
N TRP A 182 -14.05 0.48 -1.26
CA TRP A 182 -13.16 -0.01 -0.20
C TRP A 182 -12.65 -1.41 -0.49
N ALA A 183 -11.34 -1.60 -0.41
CA ALA A 183 -10.68 -2.89 -0.50
C ALA A 183 -9.75 -3.12 0.69
N THR A 184 -9.76 -4.32 1.26
CA THR A 184 -8.95 -4.69 2.43
C THR A 184 -8.27 -6.05 2.27
N THR A 185 -7.18 -6.20 3.01
CA THR A 185 -6.51 -7.48 3.26
C THR A 185 -6.25 -7.58 4.77
N ALA A 186 -6.55 -8.74 5.36
CA ALA A 186 -6.23 -8.98 6.77
C ALA A 186 -4.71 -9.13 6.94
N ILE A 187 -4.15 -8.43 7.93
CA ILE A 187 -2.75 -8.55 8.35
C ILE A 187 -2.68 -8.85 9.85
N PRO A 188 -1.59 -9.49 10.34
CA PRO A 188 -1.46 -9.81 11.76
C PRO A 188 -1.51 -8.57 12.65
N ALA A 189 -2.19 -8.66 13.81
CA ALA A 189 -2.34 -7.55 14.77
C ALA A 189 -1.01 -7.11 15.43
N ASN A 190 0.05 -7.91 15.33
CA ASN A 190 1.38 -7.53 15.80
C ASN A 190 2.14 -6.58 14.87
N VAL A 191 1.64 -6.32 13.65
CA VAL A 191 2.14 -5.24 12.80
C VAL A 191 1.75 -3.91 13.45
N LYS A 192 2.73 -3.03 13.68
CA LYS A 192 2.52 -1.76 14.39
C LYS A 192 2.94 -0.55 13.58
N THR A 193 3.67 -0.77 12.51
CA THR A 193 4.13 0.29 11.60
C THR A 193 3.94 -0.13 10.14
N MET A 194 3.71 0.85 9.27
CA MET A 194 3.58 0.63 7.84
C MET A 194 4.09 1.85 7.08
N TRP A 195 4.88 1.64 6.03
CA TRP A 195 5.16 2.68 5.05
C TRP A 195 4.11 2.64 3.96
N TYR A 196 3.69 3.80 3.53
CA TYR A 196 2.84 3.98 2.35
C TYR A 196 3.56 4.82 1.31
N ARG A 197 3.29 4.53 0.05
CA ARG A 197 3.69 5.35 -1.08
C ARG A 197 2.47 5.63 -1.94
N LEU A 198 2.18 6.92 -2.14
CA LEU A 198 1.19 7.42 -3.08
C LEU A 198 1.93 7.96 -4.28
N SER A 199 1.79 7.32 -5.42
CA SER A 199 2.35 7.78 -6.69
C SER A 199 1.25 8.35 -7.57
N ARG A 200 1.53 9.48 -8.20
CA ARG A 200 0.65 10.15 -9.17
C ARG A 200 1.24 10.08 -10.57
N ARG A 201 0.39 9.78 -11.55
CA ARG A 201 0.64 9.94 -13.00
C ARG A 201 -0.61 10.60 -13.59
N GLU A 202 -0.56 11.93 -13.74
CA GLU A 202 -1.67 12.79 -14.17
C GLU A 202 -2.90 12.71 -13.25
N ASP A 203 -3.96 11.99 -13.63
CA ASP A 203 -5.18 11.74 -12.86
C ASP A 203 -5.31 10.29 -12.40
N ASP A 204 -4.26 9.48 -12.64
CA ASP A 204 -4.15 8.12 -12.14
C ASP A 204 -3.22 8.04 -10.93
N TYR A 205 -3.55 7.14 -10.01
CA TYR A 205 -2.86 7.00 -8.72
C TYR A 205 -2.57 5.54 -8.41
N CYS A 206 -1.38 5.31 -7.86
CA CYS A 206 -0.99 4.03 -7.29
C CYS A 206 -0.73 4.19 -5.79
N ILE A 207 -1.39 3.35 -4.97
CA ILE A 207 -1.12 3.22 -3.54
C ILE A 207 -0.34 1.92 -3.34
N GLU A 208 0.77 2.02 -2.63
CA GLU A 208 1.62 0.90 -2.27
C GLU A 208 1.92 0.92 -0.77
N CYS A 209 2.21 -0.24 -0.20
CA CYS A 209 2.63 -0.39 1.20
C CYS A 209 3.94 -1.16 1.31
N SER A 210 4.62 -0.98 2.45
CA SER A 210 5.85 -1.70 2.79
C SER A 210 5.98 -1.85 4.30
N GLN A 211 6.52 -2.98 4.77
CA GLN A 211 6.84 -3.18 6.18
C GLN A 211 8.28 -2.81 6.54
N ASP A 212 9.16 -2.63 5.56
CA ASP A 212 10.58 -2.33 5.73
C ASP A 212 10.99 -0.95 5.16
N GLY A 213 10.11 -0.29 4.39
CA GLY A 213 10.39 0.98 3.73
C GLY A 213 11.21 0.87 2.44
N GLU A 214 11.58 -0.35 2.04
CA GLU A 214 12.40 -0.63 0.86
C GLU A 214 11.61 -1.38 -0.21
N HIS A 215 10.89 -2.44 0.18
CA HIS A 215 10.11 -3.30 -0.72
C HIS A 215 8.64 -2.91 -0.67
N PHE A 216 8.19 -2.19 -1.69
CA PHE A 216 6.82 -1.74 -1.81
C PHE A 216 5.97 -2.71 -2.64
N THR A 217 4.78 -3.01 -2.15
CA THR A 217 3.78 -3.85 -2.81
C THR A 217 2.54 -3.02 -3.14
N GLN A 218 2.03 -3.17 -4.35
CA GLN A 218 0.84 -2.47 -4.80
C GLN A 218 -0.39 -2.88 -3.99
N MET A 219 -1.08 -1.90 -3.44
CA MET A 219 -2.40 -2.06 -2.81
C MET A 219 -3.52 -1.76 -3.79
N ARG A 220 -3.38 -0.68 -4.56
CA ARG A 220 -4.41 -0.21 -5.48
C ARG A 220 -3.82 0.64 -6.61
N VAL A 221 -4.38 0.49 -7.80
CA VAL A 221 -4.31 1.47 -8.89
C VAL A 221 -5.72 2.00 -9.11
N CYS A 222 -5.87 3.30 -9.24
CA CYS A 222 -7.18 3.93 -9.45
C CYS A 222 -7.08 5.23 -10.24
N HIS A 223 -8.19 5.55 -10.89
CA HIS A 223 -8.41 6.83 -11.57
C HIS A 223 -9.21 7.78 -10.68
N MET A 224 -8.87 9.07 -10.68
CA MET A 224 -9.60 10.11 -9.96
C MET A 224 -10.13 11.14 -10.95
N HIS A 225 -11.42 11.10 -11.23
CA HIS A 225 -12.07 11.97 -12.24
C HIS A 225 -11.79 13.48 -12.06
N GLN A 226 -11.54 13.92 -10.82
CA GLN A 226 -11.20 15.30 -10.49
C GLN A 226 -9.70 15.48 -10.19
N GLY A 227 -8.90 14.42 -10.35
CA GLY A 227 -7.50 14.33 -9.92
C GLY A 227 -6.47 14.88 -10.91
N GLY A 228 -6.86 15.29 -12.12
CA GLY A 228 -5.94 15.69 -13.18
C GLY A 228 -5.38 17.12 -13.06
N GLY A 229 -5.98 17.96 -12.23
CA GLY A 229 -5.58 19.34 -11.99
C GLY A 229 -4.63 19.53 -10.82
N LYS A 230 -4.76 20.68 -10.16
CA LYS A 230 -4.16 20.93 -8.86
C LYS A 230 -4.80 20.01 -7.82
N ILE A 231 -3.99 19.34 -7.03
CA ILE A 231 -4.43 18.38 -6.01
C ILE A 231 -3.85 18.72 -4.64
N GLN A 232 -4.37 18.07 -3.61
CA GLN A 232 -3.84 18.13 -2.25
C GLN A 232 -3.60 16.70 -1.76
N PHE A 233 -2.44 16.45 -1.14
CA PHE A 233 -2.07 15.14 -0.63
C PHE A 233 -1.33 15.27 0.71
N GLY A 234 -1.34 14.22 1.50
CA GLY A 234 -0.67 14.20 2.78
C GLY A 234 -1.04 13.00 3.64
N ILE A 235 -1.29 13.29 4.93
CA ILE A 235 -1.57 12.29 5.95
C ILE A 235 -2.91 12.54 6.61
N TYR A 236 -3.51 11.48 7.17
CA TYR A 236 -4.71 11.58 7.97
C TYR A 236 -4.68 10.59 9.13
N ALA A 237 -5.44 10.85 10.17
CA ALA A 237 -5.73 9.92 11.25
C ALA A 237 -7.14 10.15 11.78
N CYS A 238 -7.87 9.09 12.11
CA CYS A 238 -9.22 9.19 12.64
C CYS A 238 -9.61 8.00 13.52
N SER A 239 -10.63 8.21 14.34
CA SER A 239 -11.28 7.21 15.19
C SER A 239 -12.78 7.27 14.96
N PRO A 240 -13.32 6.40 14.06
CA PRO A 240 -14.74 6.43 13.68
C PRO A 240 -15.71 6.18 14.82
N GLU A 241 -15.32 5.40 15.82
CA GLU A 241 -16.12 5.11 17.01
C GLU A 241 -15.72 6.00 18.19
N GLN A 242 -16.13 5.63 19.42
CA GLN A 242 -15.85 6.38 20.65
C GLN A 242 -14.45 6.05 21.18
N SER A 243 -13.45 6.36 20.38
CA SER A 243 -12.04 6.10 20.63
C SER A 243 -11.19 7.32 20.31
N SER A 244 -9.97 7.31 20.81
CA SER A 244 -8.92 8.24 20.45
C SER A 244 -7.58 7.55 20.63
N PHE A 245 -6.68 7.67 19.66
CA PHE A 245 -5.32 7.13 19.74
C PHE A 245 -4.31 8.12 19.20
N LYS A 246 -3.05 7.91 19.54
CA LYS A 246 -1.94 8.68 18.98
C LYS A 246 -1.34 7.95 17.78
N ALA A 247 -1.46 8.56 16.61
CA ALA A 247 -0.75 8.17 15.39
C ALA A 247 0.56 8.94 15.28
N VAL A 248 1.64 8.27 14.85
CA VAL A 248 2.92 8.92 14.60
C VAL A 248 3.33 8.74 13.15
N PHE A 249 3.74 9.83 12.52
CA PHE A 249 4.19 9.86 11.13
C PHE A 249 5.65 10.29 11.06
N THR A 250 6.45 9.52 10.34
CA THR A 250 7.89 9.75 10.15
C THR A 250 8.29 9.40 8.72
N ASP A 251 9.55 9.59 8.37
CA ASP A 251 10.11 9.23 7.07
C ASP A 251 9.32 9.83 5.88
N ILE A 252 8.90 11.10 6.06
CA ILE A 252 8.05 11.79 5.09
C ILE A 252 8.92 12.30 3.94
N LYS A 253 8.65 11.81 2.72
CA LYS A 253 9.44 12.11 1.53
C LYS A 253 8.56 12.42 0.33
N LEU A 254 9.05 13.31 -0.52
CA LEU A 254 8.55 13.54 -1.86
C LEU A 254 9.66 13.20 -2.84
N THR A 255 9.38 12.37 -3.83
CA THR A 255 10.35 11.88 -4.81
C THR A 255 9.80 11.97 -6.22
N GLU A 256 10.67 11.79 -7.22
CA GLU A 256 10.22 11.47 -8.57
C GLU A 256 9.27 10.25 -8.54
N CYS A 257 8.38 10.18 -9.54
CA CYS A 257 7.38 9.11 -9.60
C CYS A 257 8.04 7.72 -9.65
N ALA A 258 7.85 6.95 -8.58
CA ALA A 258 8.38 5.60 -8.46
C ALA A 258 7.46 4.54 -9.13
N TRP A 259 6.22 4.90 -9.45
CA TRP A 259 5.30 4.02 -10.16
C TRP A 259 5.69 3.96 -11.63
N LYS A 260 6.25 2.83 -12.05
CA LYS A 260 6.73 2.59 -13.41
C LYS A 260 5.64 1.92 -14.24
N ALA A 261 5.67 2.16 -15.56
CA ALA A 261 4.87 1.41 -16.51
C ALA A 261 5.20 -0.09 -16.42
N HIS A 262 4.22 -0.95 -16.71
CA HIS A 262 4.45 -2.38 -16.84
C HIS A 262 5.30 -2.68 -18.08
N ASP A 263 5.99 -3.82 -18.08
CA ASP A 263 6.78 -4.28 -19.20
C ASP A 263 5.95 -4.29 -20.51
N GLY A 264 6.47 -3.66 -21.55
CA GLY A 264 5.81 -3.52 -22.85
C GLY A 264 4.82 -2.36 -22.96
N GLN A 265 4.59 -1.59 -21.90
CA GLN A 265 3.86 -0.33 -21.96
C GLN A 265 4.81 0.82 -22.28
N GLN A 266 4.34 1.76 -23.09
CA GLN A 266 5.09 2.99 -23.29
C GLN A 266 4.93 3.86 -22.04
N PRO A 267 6.02 4.33 -21.42
CA PRO A 267 5.93 5.43 -20.47
C PRO A 267 5.44 6.67 -21.22
N ASP A 268 4.78 7.55 -20.51
CA ASP A 268 4.28 8.83 -21.04
C ASP A 268 5.39 9.72 -21.52
#